data_b54611e88f10d0cc187c06547d11e418
#
_entry.id   b54611e88f10d0cc187c06547d11e418
#
_cell.length_a   1.000
_cell.length_b   1.000
_cell.length_c   1.000
_cell.angle_alpha   90.00
_cell.angle_beta   90.00
_cell.angle_gamma   90.00
#
_symmetry.space_group_name_H-M   'P 1'
#
loop_
_entity.id
_entity.type
_entity.pdbx_description
1 polymer ?
#
loop_
_entity_poly.entity_id
_entity_poly.type
_entity_poly.pdbx_seq_one_letter_code
_entity_poly.pdbx_strand_id
1 'polypeptide(L)'
;MRLDLREIIEVPGGSVPFECELETEGLDFPAVLRYRSKPRAEGRVYNEAGILRLEGTLTAEMTCVCDRCGEAFDSVKETALDAVIVEEESEEHPEFFVLDGNDLDLDELLSTSLILDMETKFLCREDCKGLCPSCGKNLNLGPCGCRKQIDPRFAVLEQLLDKE
;
A
#
# COMPACT_ATOMS: atom_id res chain seq x y z
N MET A 1 12.33 -4.29 14.47
CA MET A 1 13.72 -3.75 14.46
C MET A 1 13.70 -2.38 15.12
N ARG A 2 14.66 -2.11 16.06
CA ARG A 2 14.71 -0.86 16.82
C ARG A 2 15.84 0.03 16.33
N LEU A 3 15.56 1.30 16.12
CA LEU A 3 16.52 2.34 15.73
C LEU A 3 16.78 3.26 16.91
N ASP A 4 18.01 3.29 17.41
CA ASP A 4 18.44 4.16 18.51
C ASP A 4 18.61 5.59 18.02
N LEU A 5 17.91 6.54 18.64
CA LEU A 5 17.89 7.95 18.28
C LEU A 5 18.54 8.87 19.32
N ARG A 6 19.21 8.33 20.37
CA ARG A 6 19.84 9.12 21.45
C ARG A 6 20.73 10.23 20.96
N GLU A 7 21.44 10.02 19.85
CA GLU A 7 22.38 11.00 19.32
C GLU A 7 21.71 12.23 18.70
N ILE A 8 20.43 12.13 18.34
CA ILE A 8 19.73 13.19 17.61
C ILE A 8 18.53 13.79 18.35
N ILE A 9 17.99 13.14 19.40
CA ILE A 9 16.80 13.61 20.11
C ILE A 9 16.96 15.06 20.57
N GLU A 10 18.09 15.40 21.19
CA GLU A 10 18.37 16.76 21.72
C GLU A 10 19.25 17.59 20.77
N VAL A 11 19.56 17.10 19.56
CA VAL A 11 20.51 17.77 18.65
C VAL A 11 19.80 18.24 17.38
N PRO A 12 19.32 19.49 17.33
CA PRO A 12 18.71 20.05 16.12
C PRO A 12 19.65 19.95 14.91
N GLY A 13 19.12 19.41 13.80
CA GLY A 13 19.88 19.15 12.58
C GLY A 13 20.63 17.80 12.58
N GLY A 14 20.60 17.05 13.68
CA GLY A 14 21.12 15.67 13.71
C GLY A 14 20.28 14.74 12.84
N SER A 15 20.91 13.71 12.28
CA SER A 15 20.20 12.68 11.50
C SER A 15 20.85 11.33 11.63
N VAL A 16 20.02 10.26 11.63
CA VAL A 16 20.44 8.85 11.62
C VAL A 16 19.83 8.17 10.40
N PRO A 17 20.65 7.66 9.47
CA PRO A 17 20.16 6.88 8.34
C PRO A 17 19.74 5.47 8.79
N PHE A 18 18.80 4.87 8.05
CA PHE A 18 18.44 3.46 8.22
C PHE A 18 18.28 2.76 6.87
N GLU A 19 18.59 1.48 6.87
CA GLU A 19 18.28 0.53 5.80
C GLU A 19 17.89 -0.78 6.46
N CYS A 20 16.72 -1.31 6.13
CA CYS A 20 16.22 -2.53 6.75
C CYS A 20 15.26 -3.31 5.86
N GLU A 21 15.00 -4.55 6.25
CA GLU A 21 14.00 -5.42 5.64
C GLU A 21 12.84 -5.60 6.63
N LEU A 22 11.61 -5.53 6.12
CA LEU A 22 10.39 -5.73 6.90
C LEU A 22 9.99 -7.21 6.82
N GLU A 23 9.68 -7.80 7.98
CA GLU A 23 9.08 -9.13 8.02
C GLU A 23 7.64 -9.08 7.51
N THR A 24 7.27 -10.10 6.73
CA THR A 24 5.94 -10.14 6.09
C THR A 24 4.89 -10.88 6.90
N GLU A 25 5.26 -11.38 8.09
CA GLU A 25 4.31 -12.01 9.02
C GLU A 25 3.27 -10.99 9.48
N GLY A 26 1.98 -11.30 9.26
CA GLY A 26 0.87 -10.38 9.60
C GLY A 26 0.56 -9.32 8.55
N LEU A 27 1.28 -9.28 7.43
CA LEU A 27 0.98 -8.41 6.28
C LEU A 27 0.16 -9.15 5.22
N ASP A 28 -1.07 -9.51 5.59
CA ASP A 28 -1.98 -10.26 4.73
C ASP A 28 -2.94 -9.33 3.99
N PHE A 29 -2.81 -9.28 2.66
CA PHE A 29 -3.71 -8.54 1.80
C PHE A 29 -4.44 -9.51 0.86
N PRO A 30 -5.78 -9.42 0.70
CA PRO A 30 -6.56 -10.40 -0.08
C PRO A 30 -6.09 -10.58 -1.52
N ALA A 31 -5.55 -9.53 -2.14
CA ALA A 31 -5.08 -9.59 -3.52
C ALA A 31 -3.60 -9.99 -3.64
N VAL A 32 -2.84 -10.03 -2.56
CA VAL A 32 -1.42 -10.41 -2.54
C VAL A 32 -1.30 -11.90 -2.30
N LEU A 33 -0.82 -12.64 -3.30
CA LEU A 33 -0.58 -14.08 -3.18
C LEU A 33 0.70 -14.37 -2.37
N ARG A 34 1.71 -13.56 -2.57
CA ARG A 34 3.01 -13.68 -1.89
C ARG A 34 3.85 -12.44 -2.11
N TYR A 35 4.74 -12.18 -1.18
CA TYR A 35 5.89 -11.31 -1.38
C TYR A 35 6.99 -12.09 -2.11
N ARG A 36 7.65 -11.47 -3.09
CA ARG A 36 8.74 -12.08 -3.86
C ARG A 36 10.08 -11.98 -3.14
N SER A 37 10.23 -10.92 -2.37
CA SER A 37 11.33 -10.64 -1.45
C SER A 37 10.77 -9.96 -0.20
N LYS A 38 11.54 -9.90 0.88
CA LYS A 38 11.17 -9.04 2.01
C LYS A 38 11.12 -7.60 1.54
N PRO A 39 10.07 -6.83 1.92
CA PRO A 39 10.03 -5.41 1.64
C PRO A 39 11.26 -4.71 2.22
N ARG A 40 11.84 -3.79 1.46
CA ARG A 40 13.05 -3.05 1.84
C ARG A 40 12.72 -1.60 2.07
N ALA A 41 13.19 -1.07 3.18
CA ALA A 41 13.05 0.34 3.51
C ALA A 41 14.43 0.98 3.64
N GLU A 42 14.55 2.18 3.11
CA GLU A 42 15.71 3.04 3.25
C GLU A 42 15.28 4.49 3.51
N GLY A 43 16.01 5.18 4.35
CA GLY A 43 15.68 6.55 4.70
C GLY A 43 16.55 7.09 5.83
N ARG A 44 16.03 8.11 6.49
CA ARG A 44 16.67 8.71 7.66
C ARG A 44 15.63 9.22 8.65
N VAL A 45 16.01 9.25 9.92
CA VAL A 45 15.34 10.04 10.95
C VAL A 45 16.18 11.28 11.21
N TYR A 46 15.56 12.44 11.30
CA TYR A 46 16.27 13.69 11.57
C TYR A 46 15.50 14.57 12.54
N ASN A 47 16.23 15.44 13.22
CA ASN A 47 15.67 16.40 14.17
C ASN A 47 15.53 17.76 13.47
N GLU A 48 14.30 18.17 13.18
CA GLU A 48 13.98 19.47 12.63
C GLU A 48 13.47 20.40 13.75
N ALA A 49 14.38 21.23 14.26
CA ALA A 49 14.07 22.21 15.30
C ALA A 49 13.39 21.64 16.56
N GLY A 50 13.75 20.43 16.97
CA GLY A 50 13.20 19.75 18.13
C GLY A 50 12.08 18.76 17.82
N ILE A 51 11.69 18.63 16.55
CA ILE A 51 10.71 17.64 16.09
C ILE A 51 11.48 16.54 15.35
N LEU A 52 11.29 15.29 15.77
CA LEU A 52 11.85 14.15 15.06
C LEU A 52 10.93 13.77 13.88
N ARG A 53 11.55 13.65 12.72
CA ARG A 53 10.85 13.21 11.50
C ARG A 53 11.60 12.07 10.84
N LEU A 54 10.82 11.14 10.29
CA LEU A 54 11.35 10.07 9.42
C LEU A 54 10.94 10.38 7.98
N GLU A 55 11.90 10.29 7.07
CA GLU A 55 11.64 10.30 5.64
C GLU A 55 12.38 9.15 4.95
N GLY A 56 11.77 8.59 3.92
CA GLY A 56 12.36 7.47 3.20
C GLY A 56 11.42 6.84 2.19
N THR A 57 11.78 5.65 1.76
CA THR A 57 10.98 4.84 0.83
C THR A 57 10.97 3.39 1.27
N LEU A 58 9.79 2.77 1.22
CA LEU A 58 9.60 1.34 1.42
C LEU A 58 9.17 0.72 0.09
N THR A 59 9.92 -0.27 -0.39
CA THR A 59 9.65 -0.99 -1.64
C THR A 59 9.25 -2.42 -1.35
N ALA A 60 8.09 -2.85 -1.86
CA ALA A 60 7.58 -4.22 -1.74
C ALA A 60 7.36 -4.84 -3.12
N GLU A 61 8.04 -5.95 -3.40
CA GLU A 61 7.82 -6.76 -4.60
C GLU A 61 6.84 -7.89 -4.30
N MET A 62 5.74 -7.95 -5.05
CA MET A 62 4.63 -8.85 -4.78
C MET A 62 4.15 -9.55 -6.04
N THR A 63 3.60 -10.76 -5.88
CA THR A 63 2.74 -11.40 -6.88
C THR A 63 1.30 -11.22 -6.41
N CYS A 64 0.48 -10.53 -7.21
CA CYS A 64 -0.89 -10.19 -6.91
C CYS A 64 -1.89 -10.88 -7.83
N VAL A 65 -3.17 -10.91 -7.43
CA VAL A 65 -4.28 -11.34 -8.29
C VAL A 65 -5.04 -10.12 -8.78
N CYS A 66 -5.30 -10.08 -10.08
CA CYS A 66 -6.07 -8.99 -10.67
C CYS A 66 -7.56 -9.09 -10.28
N ASP A 67 -8.11 -8.03 -9.69
CA ASP A 67 -9.51 -7.98 -9.25
C ASP A 67 -10.52 -8.04 -10.40
N ARG A 68 -10.09 -7.79 -11.64
CA ARG A 68 -10.96 -7.87 -12.82
C ARG A 68 -10.92 -9.21 -13.54
N CYS A 69 -9.75 -9.80 -13.73
CA CYS A 69 -9.62 -11.01 -14.56
C CYS A 69 -9.15 -12.25 -13.80
N GLY A 70 -8.78 -12.12 -12.50
CA GLY A 70 -8.31 -13.22 -11.69
C GLY A 70 -6.93 -13.76 -12.03
N GLU A 71 -6.24 -13.18 -13.02
CA GLU A 71 -4.88 -13.58 -13.38
C GLU A 71 -3.86 -13.06 -12.38
N ALA A 72 -2.87 -13.89 -12.07
CA ALA A 72 -1.74 -13.49 -11.26
C ALA A 72 -0.79 -12.58 -12.07
N PHE A 73 -0.24 -11.56 -11.43
CA PHE A 73 0.75 -10.65 -12.01
C PHE A 73 1.73 -10.15 -10.97
N ASP A 74 2.92 -9.78 -11.40
CA ASP A 74 3.92 -9.18 -10.52
C ASP A 74 3.70 -7.68 -10.44
N SER A 75 3.82 -7.15 -9.22
CA SER A 75 3.65 -5.73 -8.89
C SER A 75 4.76 -5.29 -7.96
N VAL A 76 5.17 -4.05 -8.11
CA VAL A 76 6.09 -3.38 -7.19
C VAL A 76 5.35 -2.20 -6.59
N LYS A 77 5.29 -2.17 -5.26
CA LYS A 77 4.73 -1.06 -4.50
C LYS A 77 5.86 -0.25 -3.91
N GLU A 78 5.86 1.04 -4.18
CA GLU A 78 6.72 2.02 -3.53
C GLU A 78 5.86 2.90 -2.63
N THR A 79 6.13 2.86 -1.34
CA THR A 79 5.46 3.66 -0.31
C THR A 79 6.43 4.75 0.16
N ALA A 80 6.02 6.00 0.00
CA ALA A 80 6.76 7.11 0.57
C ALA A 80 6.58 7.12 2.10
N LEU A 81 7.68 7.18 2.81
CA LEU A 81 7.69 7.27 4.27
C LEU A 81 7.83 8.75 4.66
N ASP A 82 6.86 9.28 5.39
CA ASP A 82 6.90 10.60 6.04
C ASP A 82 6.14 10.48 7.36
N ALA A 83 6.87 10.49 8.47
CA ALA A 83 6.29 10.29 9.78
C ALA A 83 6.87 11.27 10.80
N VAL A 84 6.02 11.73 11.71
CA VAL A 84 6.41 12.49 12.90
C VAL A 84 6.57 11.53 14.07
N ILE A 85 7.65 11.70 14.82
CA ILE A 85 8.00 10.86 15.96
C ILE A 85 7.98 11.74 17.21
N VAL A 86 7.33 11.25 18.25
CA VAL A 86 7.14 11.95 19.53
C VAL A 86 7.60 11.09 20.71
N GLU A 87 7.88 11.72 21.85
CA GLU A 87 8.26 11.01 23.07
C GLU A 87 7.05 10.50 23.84
N GLU A 88 5.91 11.19 23.75
CA GLU A 88 4.68 10.85 24.45
C GLU A 88 3.49 10.80 23.48
N GLU A 89 2.58 9.87 23.73
CA GLU A 89 1.35 9.73 22.97
C GLU A 89 0.45 10.96 23.14
N SER A 90 -0.17 11.40 22.04
CA SER A 90 -1.10 12.52 22.03
C SER A 90 -2.48 12.09 21.51
N GLU A 91 -3.52 12.37 22.28
CA GLU A 91 -4.91 12.15 21.84
C GLU A 91 -5.29 13.03 20.63
N GLU A 92 -4.61 14.17 20.45
CA GLU A 92 -4.87 15.09 19.33
C GLU A 92 -4.20 14.62 18.03
N HIS A 93 -3.14 13.83 18.12
CA HIS A 93 -2.33 13.34 17.01
C HIS A 93 -2.02 11.84 17.14
N PRO A 94 -3.04 10.97 17.03
CA PRO A 94 -2.87 9.53 17.15
C PRO A 94 -2.08 8.90 15.98
N GLU A 95 -1.84 9.69 14.91
CA GLU A 95 -1.05 9.27 13.75
C GLU A 95 0.47 9.37 13.98
N PHE A 96 0.92 9.98 15.06
CA PHE A 96 2.34 10.09 15.36
C PHE A 96 2.89 8.81 15.98
N PHE A 97 4.12 8.48 15.64
CA PHE A 97 4.81 7.31 16.21
C PHE A 97 5.50 7.69 17.52
N VAL A 98 5.39 6.82 18.50
CA VAL A 98 5.93 7.08 19.84
C VAL A 98 7.23 6.32 20.05
N LEU A 99 8.21 6.98 20.68
CA LEU A 99 9.46 6.34 21.06
C LEU A 99 9.24 5.38 22.24
N ASP A 100 9.91 4.25 22.23
CA ASP A 100 10.08 3.39 23.41
C ASP A 100 11.43 3.76 24.07
N GLY A 101 11.37 4.73 24.98
CA GLY A 101 12.56 5.37 25.53
C GLY A 101 13.28 6.24 24.51
N ASN A 102 14.40 5.76 23.97
CA ASN A 102 15.15 6.45 22.91
C ASN A 102 15.11 5.69 21.57
N ASP A 103 14.37 4.60 21.51
CA ASP A 103 14.33 3.70 20.35
C ASP A 103 13.03 3.89 19.57
N LEU A 104 13.11 3.94 18.26
CA LEU A 104 11.97 3.86 17.35
C LEU A 104 11.76 2.42 16.90
N ASP A 105 10.53 1.91 17.01
CA ASP A 105 10.18 0.64 16.39
C ASP A 105 9.88 0.82 14.90
N LEU A 106 10.89 0.47 14.07
CA LEU A 106 10.76 0.54 12.61
C LEU A 106 9.78 -0.48 12.05
N ASP A 107 9.65 -1.67 12.65
CA ASP A 107 8.72 -2.69 12.13
C ASP A 107 7.27 -2.22 12.24
N GLU A 108 6.91 -1.58 13.35
CA GLU A 108 5.59 -1.00 13.54
C GLU A 108 5.33 0.13 12.53
N LEU A 109 6.27 1.08 12.42
CA LEU A 109 6.14 2.22 11.52
C LEU A 109 6.02 1.76 10.06
N LEU A 110 6.90 0.88 9.60
CA LEU A 110 6.94 0.41 8.21
C LEU A 110 5.73 -0.42 7.87
N SER A 111 5.29 -1.33 8.77
CA SER A 111 4.08 -2.14 8.54
C SER A 111 2.83 -1.26 8.47
N THR A 112 2.69 -0.31 9.39
CA THR A 112 1.58 0.64 9.40
C THR A 112 1.55 1.48 8.11
N SER A 113 2.71 2.03 7.70
CA SER A 113 2.82 2.82 6.48
C SER A 113 2.45 2.02 5.23
N LEU A 114 2.92 0.76 5.13
CA LEU A 114 2.58 -0.10 4.01
C LEU A 114 1.10 -0.45 3.98
N ILE A 115 0.49 -0.76 5.14
CA ILE A 115 -0.94 -1.08 5.24
C ILE A 115 -1.80 0.12 4.81
N LEU A 116 -1.47 1.31 5.25
CA LEU A 116 -2.24 2.53 4.94
C LEU A 116 -2.12 2.97 3.49
N ASP A 117 -0.96 2.71 2.85
CA ASP A 117 -0.70 3.10 1.46
C ASP A 117 -1.00 1.99 0.44
N MET A 118 -1.44 0.80 0.90
CA MET A 118 -1.76 -0.31 0.01
C MET A 118 -2.99 0.01 -0.86
N GLU A 119 -2.92 -0.35 -2.14
CA GLU A 119 -4.02 -0.15 -3.06
C GLU A 119 -5.26 -0.96 -2.65
N THR A 120 -6.43 -0.32 -2.75
CA THR A 120 -7.72 -0.99 -2.56
C THR A 120 -8.15 -1.84 -3.75
N LYS A 121 -7.45 -1.73 -4.89
CA LYS A 121 -7.75 -2.43 -6.13
C LYS A 121 -6.50 -2.76 -6.92
N PHE A 122 -6.30 -4.05 -7.16
CA PHE A 122 -5.16 -4.57 -7.90
C PHE A 122 -5.55 -4.90 -9.34
N LEU A 123 -4.89 -4.29 -10.32
CA LEU A 123 -5.13 -4.52 -11.73
C LEU A 123 -3.84 -4.93 -12.43
N CYS A 124 -3.89 -6.02 -13.20
CA CYS A 124 -2.73 -6.45 -14.00
C CYS A 124 -2.34 -5.42 -15.07
N ARG A 125 -3.28 -4.56 -15.47
CA ARG A 125 -3.12 -3.41 -16.38
C ARG A 125 -4.34 -2.50 -16.26
N GLU A 126 -4.19 -1.22 -16.54
CA GLU A 126 -5.26 -0.22 -16.45
C GLU A 126 -6.46 -0.54 -17.34
N ASP A 127 -6.19 -1.02 -18.57
CA ASP A 127 -7.19 -1.38 -19.58
C ASP A 127 -7.70 -2.83 -19.46
N CYS A 128 -7.49 -3.50 -18.33
CA CYS A 128 -7.93 -4.87 -18.10
C CYS A 128 -9.43 -4.99 -18.32
N LYS A 129 -9.84 -5.86 -19.28
CA LYS A 129 -11.24 -6.08 -19.66
C LYS A 129 -11.99 -7.01 -18.71
N GLY A 130 -11.27 -7.69 -17.81
CA GLY A 130 -11.85 -8.59 -16.84
C GLY A 130 -12.40 -9.87 -17.40
N LEU A 131 -13.31 -10.50 -16.65
CA LEU A 131 -14.02 -11.71 -17.03
C LEU A 131 -15.41 -11.36 -17.59
N CYS A 132 -15.87 -12.18 -18.53
CA CYS A 132 -17.25 -12.09 -19.00
C CYS A 132 -18.22 -12.47 -17.87
N PRO A 133 -19.20 -11.62 -17.49
CA PRO A 133 -20.13 -11.91 -16.40
C PRO A 133 -21.05 -13.10 -16.67
N SER A 134 -21.21 -13.51 -17.95
CA SER A 134 -22.09 -14.61 -18.32
C SER A 134 -21.38 -15.97 -18.37
N CYS A 135 -20.12 -16.03 -18.84
CA CYS A 135 -19.42 -17.30 -19.06
C CYS A 135 -18.05 -17.39 -18.38
N GLY A 136 -17.59 -16.35 -17.69
CA GLY A 136 -16.29 -16.35 -17.01
C GLY A 136 -15.07 -16.28 -17.94
N LYS A 137 -15.24 -16.18 -19.26
CA LYS A 137 -14.10 -16.09 -20.18
C LYS A 137 -13.30 -14.82 -19.92
N ASN A 138 -11.98 -14.92 -19.87
CA ASN A 138 -11.09 -13.76 -19.78
C ASN A 138 -11.16 -12.95 -21.09
N LEU A 139 -11.73 -11.74 -21.00
CA LEU A 139 -11.94 -10.87 -22.16
C LEU A 139 -10.65 -10.21 -22.67
N ASN A 140 -9.56 -10.31 -21.93
CA ASN A 140 -8.24 -9.88 -22.37
C ASN A 140 -7.68 -10.82 -23.46
N LEU A 141 -8.13 -12.08 -23.47
CA LEU A 141 -7.73 -13.11 -24.47
C LEU A 141 -8.60 -13.09 -25.73
N GLY A 142 -9.57 -12.20 -25.79
CA GLY A 142 -10.46 -12.03 -26.93
C GLY A 142 -11.95 -12.05 -26.55
N PRO A 143 -12.83 -11.61 -27.44
CA PRO A 143 -14.25 -11.53 -27.17
C PRO A 143 -14.86 -12.91 -26.90
N CYS A 144 -15.93 -12.95 -26.12
CA CYS A 144 -16.79 -14.11 -25.97
C CYS A 144 -18.03 -13.97 -26.88
N GLY A 145 -18.68 -15.10 -27.20
CA GLY A 145 -19.93 -15.12 -28.02
C GLY A 145 -21.19 -14.78 -27.20
N CYS A 146 -21.08 -14.42 -25.94
CA CYS A 146 -22.22 -14.10 -25.07
C CYS A 146 -22.87 -12.78 -25.50
N ARG A 147 -24.20 -12.76 -25.54
CA ARG A 147 -24.95 -11.50 -25.63
C ARG A 147 -24.95 -10.83 -24.28
N LYS A 148 -24.76 -9.50 -24.23
CA LYS A 148 -24.97 -8.72 -22.98
C LYS A 148 -26.42 -8.91 -22.55
N GLN A 149 -26.64 -9.57 -21.43
CA GLN A 149 -27.96 -9.61 -20.79
C GLN A 149 -28.08 -8.31 -20.00
N ILE A 150 -29.01 -7.47 -20.42
CA ILE A 150 -29.38 -6.26 -19.65
C ILE A 150 -30.34 -6.73 -18.56
N ASP A 151 -30.03 -6.37 -17.30
CA ASP A 151 -30.94 -6.64 -16.18
C ASP A 151 -32.29 -5.97 -16.52
N PRO A 152 -33.41 -6.72 -16.49
CA PRO A 152 -34.74 -6.17 -16.81
C PRO A 152 -35.12 -4.91 -16.03
N ARG A 153 -34.54 -4.73 -14.83
CA ARG A 153 -34.75 -3.52 -14.01
C ARG A 153 -34.14 -2.26 -14.63
N PHE A 154 -33.14 -2.40 -15.48
CA PHE A 154 -32.46 -1.30 -16.19
C PHE A 154 -32.91 -1.14 -17.65
N ALA A 155 -33.81 -2.00 -18.16
CA ALA A 155 -34.31 -1.93 -19.52
C ALA A 155 -35.01 -0.59 -19.85
N VAL A 156 -35.61 0.04 -18.84
CA VAL A 156 -36.24 1.37 -18.99
C VAL A 156 -35.20 2.48 -19.23
N LEU A 157 -33.98 2.33 -18.68
CA LEU A 157 -32.89 3.31 -18.88
C LEU A 157 -32.31 3.22 -20.30
N GLU A 158 -32.31 2.05 -20.92
CA GLU A 158 -31.86 1.87 -22.31
C GLU A 158 -32.72 2.70 -23.28
N GLN A 159 -34.03 2.79 -23.03
CA GLN A 159 -34.96 3.59 -23.84
C GLN A 159 -34.68 5.11 -23.77
N LEU A 160 -33.92 5.54 -22.77
CA LEU A 160 -33.51 6.96 -22.63
C LEU A 160 -32.24 7.27 -23.44
N LEU A 161 -31.39 6.25 -23.70
CA LEU A 161 -30.16 6.39 -24.49
C LEU A 161 -30.41 6.36 -25.99
N ASP A 162 -31.51 5.70 -26.44
CA ASP A 162 -31.89 5.59 -27.86
C ASP A 162 -32.66 6.83 -28.36
N LYS A 163 -32.74 7.92 -27.62
CA LYS A 163 -33.46 9.14 -27.97
C LYS A 163 -32.56 10.33 -28.38
N GLU A 164 -31.37 10.05 -28.95
CA GLU A 164 -30.58 11.06 -29.69
C GLU A 164 -30.59 10.79 -31.19
#